data_6149a82037455dd244026dd991e04f38
#
_entry.id   6149a82037455dd244026dd991e04f38
#
_cell.length_a   1.000
_cell.length_b   1.000
_cell.length_c   1.000
_cell.angle_alpha   90.00
_cell.angle_beta   90.00
_cell.angle_gamma   90.00
#
_symmetry.space_group_name_H-M   'P 1'
#
loop_
_entity.id
_entity.type
_entity.pdbx_description
1 polymer ?
#
loop_
_entity_poly.entity_id
_entity_poly.type
_entity_poly.pdbx_seq_one_letter_code
_entity_poly.pdbx_strand_id
1 'polypeptide(L)'
;KLIKAAYLLIGLFSGVLLVFLLIKRVRKPSIRLFSLLLCAVFPVAVNFVVIMCPDSWIYTLMVYSLVLISYVPLILLNQLTEDDRKRLWLGIVKKGVAIMLSVLALCYAYQTNVNYTALYYANRQVENYFSSIVTQVRMADGFTPDMEWALIGDIEDPLLGCYWEYEMTYGGVEFTQWLLNRYSWWDWIHNYYGYAIPTASDEKIRVLAQSDAVRAMPCWPAEGSIQVVGDTVVIKCQELP
;
A
#
# COMPACT_ATOMS: atom_id res chain seq x y z
N LYS A 1 -2.46 15.56 8.71
CA LYS A 1 -3.45 16.45 9.36
C LYS A 1 -4.11 17.39 8.34
N LEU A 2 -3.34 18.09 7.48
CA LEU A 2 -3.87 19.05 6.50
C LEU A 2 -4.83 18.41 5.50
N ILE A 3 -4.52 17.24 4.95
CA ILE A 3 -5.38 16.50 4.01
C ILE A 3 -6.72 16.14 4.67
N LYS A 4 -6.71 15.64 5.92
CA LYS A 4 -7.94 15.33 6.67
C LYS A 4 -8.82 16.58 6.85
N ALA A 5 -8.21 17.71 7.22
CA ALA A 5 -8.91 18.99 7.36
C ALA A 5 -9.50 19.46 6.03
N ALA A 6 -8.76 19.35 4.93
CA ALA A 6 -9.23 19.70 3.58
C ALA A 6 -10.46 18.86 3.18
N TYR A 7 -10.45 17.55 3.40
CA TYR A 7 -11.61 16.70 3.10
C TYR A 7 -12.83 17.03 3.96
N LEU A 8 -12.65 17.33 5.25
CA LEU A 8 -13.74 17.77 6.12
C LEU A 8 -14.36 19.08 5.61
N LEU A 9 -13.54 20.05 5.23
CA LEU A 9 -13.99 21.31 4.66
C LEU A 9 -14.71 21.13 3.31
N ILE A 10 -14.19 20.27 2.43
CA ILE A 10 -14.82 19.91 1.15
C ILE A 10 -16.17 19.26 1.41
N GLY A 11 -16.25 18.33 2.33
CA GLY A 11 -17.49 17.62 2.69
C GLY A 11 -18.53 18.57 3.25
N LEU A 12 -18.16 19.42 4.22
CA LEU A 12 -19.05 20.41 4.82
C LEU A 12 -19.57 21.40 3.78
N PHE A 13 -18.67 21.96 2.98
CA PHE A 13 -19.04 22.91 1.91
C PHE A 13 -19.96 22.27 0.88
N SER A 14 -19.63 21.04 0.43
CA SER A 14 -20.46 20.31 -0.53
C SER A 14 -21.84 20.00 0.05
N GLY A 15 -21.92 19.63 1.33
CA GLY A 15 -23.18 19.39 2.03
C GLY A 15 -24.05 20.64 2.08
N VAL A 16 -23.50 21.79 2.47
CA VAL A 16 -24.23 23.06 2.51
C VAL A 16 -24.72 23.47 1.12
N LEU A 17 -23.86 23.38 0.10
CA LEU A 17 -24.22 23.72 -1.27
C LEU A 17 -25.29 22.80 -1.83
N LEU A 18 -25.22 21.51 -1.52
CA LEU A 18 -26.21 20.51 -1.90
C LEU A 18 -27.58 20.81 -1.30
N VAL A 19 -27.63 21.05 0.02
CA VAL A 19 -28.87 21.41 0.72
C VAL A 19 -29.48 22.69 0.08
N PHE A 20 -28.67 23.71 -0.18
CA PHE A 20 -29.11 24.93 -0.86
C PHE A 20 -29.73 24.64 -2.23
N LEU A 21 -29.06 23.83 -3.07
CA LEU A 21 -29.56 23.46 -4.39
C LEU A 21 -30.85 22.64 -4.32
N LEU A 22 -30.94 21.70 -3.39
CA LEU A 22 -32.15 20.89 -3.18
C LEU A 22 -33.34 21.72 -2.75
N ILE A 23 -33.15 22.66 -1.82
CA ILE A 23 -34.22 23.58 -1.39
C ILE A 23 -34.71 24.43 -2.55
N LYS A 24 -33.78 24.93 -3.37
CA LYS A 24 -34.09 25.83 -4.45
C LYS A 24 -34.74 25.15 -5.66
N ARG A 25 -34.30 23.96 -6.03
CA ARG A 25 -34.67 23.27 -7.28
C ARG A 25 -35.74 22.21 -7.12
N VAL A 26 -35.75 21.50 -5.98
CA VAL A 26 -36.66 20.39 -5.76
C VAL A 26 -37.89 20.85 -5.01
N ARG A 27 -39.03 20.96 -5.73
CA ARG A 27 -40.29 21.41 -5.15
C ARG A 27 -40.98 20.35 -4.29
N LYS A 28 -40.87 19.05 -4.68
CA LYS A 28 -41.55 17.95 -3.97
C LYS A 28 -40.75 17.57 -2.71
N PRO A 29 -41.33 17.64 -1.50
CA PRO A 29 -40.59 17.35 -0.25
C PRO A 29 -40.11 15.90 -0.15
N SER A 30 -40.87 14.95 -0.70
CA SER A 30 -40.47 13.51 -0.72
C SER A 30 -39.21 13.29 -1.55
N ILE A 31 -39.09 13.93 -2.71
CA ILE A 31 -37.87 13.81 -3.53
C ILE A 31 -36.69 14.48 -2.84
N ARG A 32 -36.93 15.64 -2.19
CA ARG A 32 -35.89 16.33 -1.41
C ARG A 32 -35.33 15.47 -0.29
N LEU A 33 -36.24 14.85 0.49
CA LEU A 33 -35.86 13.94 1.57
C LEU A 33 -35.07 12.74 1.06
N PHE A 34 -35.57 12.10 -0.01
CA PHE A 34 -34.88 10.97 -0.64
C PHE A 34 -33.48 11.34 -1.14
N SER A 35 -33.33 12.51 -1.78
CA SER A 35 -32.02 12.99 -2.23
C SER A 35 -31.06 13.26 -1.08
N LEU A 36 -31.54 13.82 0.03
CA LEU A 36 -30.72 14.03 1.23
C LEU A 36 -30.27 12.71 1.86
N LEU A 37 -31.15 11.69 1.91
CA LEU A 37 -30.80 10.35 2.39
C LEU A 37 -29.74 9.70 1.50
N LEU A 38 -29.86 9.77 0.17
CA LEU A 38 -28.85 9.26 -0.74
C LEU A 38 -27.50 9.95 -0.54
N CYS A 39 -27.49 11.25 -0.32
CA CYS A 39 -26.25 11.98 -0.08
C CYS A 39 -25.64 11.67 1.29
N ALA A 40 -26.45 11.38 2.31
CA ALA A 40 -25.96 10.94 3.61
C ALA A 40 -25.33 9.52 3.55
N VAL A 41 -25.84 8.66 2.67
CA VAL A 41 -25.29 7.31 2.45
C VAL A 41 -24.03 7.34 1.59
N PHE A 42 -23.82 8.37 0.76
CA PHE A 42 -22.69 8.44 -0.17
C PHE A 42 -21.32 8.29 0.50
N PRO A 43 -20.98 8.96 1.62
CA PRO A 43 -19.70 8.74 2.31
C PRO A 43 -19.50 7.31 2.80
N VAL A 44 -20.59 6.65 3.23
CA VAL A 44 -20.59 5.24 3.65
C VAL A 44 -20.32 4.34 2.44
N ALA A 45 -20.99 4.59 1.32
CA ALA A 45 -20.80 3.83 0.09
C ALA A 45 -19.37 3.95 -0.45
N VAL A 46 -18.78 5.14 -0.39
CA VAL A 46 -17.39 5.38 -0.83
C VAL A 46 -16.38 4.66 0.06
N ASN A 47 -16.69 4.49 1.36
CA ASN A 47 -15.84 3.80 2.32
C ASN A 47 -16.30 2.36 2.60
N PHE A 48 -17.15 1.80 1.75
CA PHE A 48 -17.77 0.49 1.99
C PHE A 48 -16.75 -0.63 2.19
N VAL A 49 -15.62 -0.58 1.50
CA VAL A 49 -14.52 -1.55 1.64
C VAL A 49 -14.01 -1.60 3.09
N VAL A 50 -13.86 -0.45 3.76
CA VAL A 50 -13.42 -0.39 5.16
C VAL A 50 -14.40 -1.08 6.10
N ILE A 51 -15.70 -1.01 5.77
CA ILE A 51 -16.78 -1.63 6.57
C ILE A 51 -16.82 -3.14 6.32
N MET A 52 -16.61 -3.58 5.08
CA MET A 52 -16.64 -4.99 4.70
C MET A 52 -15.43 -5.79 5.15
N CYS A 53 -14.28 -5.15 5.28
CA CYS A 53 -13.01 -5.80 5.58
C CYS A 53 -12.29 -5.07 6.73
N PRO A 54 -12.86 -5.06 7.96
CA PRO A 54 -12.31 -4.27 9.07
C PRO A 54 -10.93 -4.77 9.53
N ASP A 55 -10.66 -6.07 9.37
CA ASP A 55 -9.41 -6.70 9.82
C ASP A 55 -8.40 -6.90 8.67
N SER A 56 -8.69 -6.40 7.48
CA SER A 56 -7.80 -6.54 6.33
C SER A 56 -7.02 -5.25 6.06
N TRP A 57 -5.85 -5.41 5.46
CA TRP A 57 -5.06 -4.29 4.99
C TRP A 57 -5.78 -3.57 3.86
N ILE A 58 -5.97 -2.26 4.04
CA ILE A 58 -6.64 -1.42 3.05
C ILE A 58 -5.57 -0.81 2.15
N TYR A 59 -5.50 -1.32 0.93
CA TYR A 59 -4.59 -0.78 -0.09
C TYR A 59 -5.12 0.54 -0.66
N THR A 60 -4.22 1.39 -1.10
CA THR A 60 -4.55 2.69 -1.72
C THR A 60 -5.56 2.55 -2.86
N LEU A 61 -5.48 1.46 -3.64
CA LEU A 61 -6.41 1.17 -4.73
C LEU A 61 -7.87 1.03 -4.23
N MET A 62 -8.08 0.44 -3.05
CA MET A 62 -9.41 0.23 -2.47
C MET A 62 -10.08 1.53 -2.02
N VAL A 63 -9.29 2.54 -1.65
CA VAL A 63 -9.78 3.86 -1.22
C VAL A 63 -9.68 4.92 -2.31
N TYR A 64 -9.34 4.54 -3.53
CA TYR A 64 -9.20 5.47 -4.65
C TYR A 64 -10.48 6.26 -4.93
N SER A 65 -11.64 5.68 -4.65
CA SER A 65 -12.96 6.33 -4.73
C SER A 65 -13.08 7.59 -3.85
N LEU A 66 -12.29 7.72 -2.77
CA LEU A 66 -12.27 8.92 -1.95
C LEU A 66 -11.84 10.17 -2.74
N VAL A 67 -11.02 10.01 -3.77
CA VAL A 67 -10.61 11.12 -4.64
C VAL A 67 -11.83 11.74 -5.33
N LEU A 68 -12.87 10.95 -5.63
CA LEU A 68 -14.10 11.41 -6.26
C LEU A 68 -14.86 12.44 -5.40
N ILE A 69 -14.69 12.38 -4.07
CA ILE A 69 -15.32 13.37 -3.16
C ILE A 69 -14.83 14.78 -3.49
N SER A 70 -13.59 14.94 -3.93
CA SER A 70 -13.03 16.25 -4.29
C SER A 70 -13.69 16.88 -5.51
N TYR A 71 -14.34 16.09 -6.37
CA TYR A 71 -15.08 16.60 -7.54
C TYR A 71 -16.51 17.07 -7.21
N VAL A 72 -17.06 16.60 -6.08
CA VAL A 72 -18.46 16.93 -5.71
C VAL A 72 -18.71 18.45 -5.68
N PRO A 73 -17.88 19.30 -5.04
CA PRO A 73 -18.13 20.74 -5.03
C PRO A 73 -18.08 21.36 -6.43
N LEU A 74 -17.25 20.84 -7.34
CA LEU A 74 -17.18 21.33 -8.73
C LEU A 74 -18.46 21.00 -9.48
N ILE A 75 -18.97 19.78 -9.34
CA ILE A 75 -20.23 19.33 -9.95
C ILE A 75 -21.39 20.20 -9.44
N LEU A 76 -21.46 20.41 -8.12
CA LEU A 76 -22.51 21.22 -7.52
C LEU A 76 -22.43 22.70 -7.94
N LEU A 77 -21.22 23.27 -8.02
CA LEU A 77 -21.01 24.64 -8.50
C LEU A 77 -21.40 24.81 -9.97
N ASN A 78 -21.20 23.76 -10.77
CA ASN A 78 -21.63 23.81 -12.19
C ASN A 78 -23.15 23.76 -12.36
N GLN A 79 -23.87 23.26 -11.37
CA GLN A 79 -25.35 23.26 -11.38
C GLN A 79 -25.98 24.62 -11.03
N LEU A 80 -25.20 25.63 -10.65
CA LEU A 80 -25.73 26.96 -10.36
C LEU A 80 -26.14 27.69 -11.63
N THR A 81 -27.29 28.41 -11.56
CA THR A 81 -27.80 29.19 -12.68
C THR A 81 -26.96 30.44 -12.94
N GLU A 82 -27.13 31.09 -14.12
CA GLU A 82 -26.44 32.34 -14.44
C GLU A 82 -26.74 33.46 -13.44
N ASP A 83 -28.00 33.55 -12.98
CA ASP A 83 -28.40 34.56 -11.99
C ASP A 83 -27.74 34.32 -10.63
N ASP A 84 -27.52 33.05 -10.25
CA ASP A 84 -26.74 32.69 -9.06
C ASP A 84 -25.26 33.06 -9.25
N ARG A 85 -24.73 32.87 -10.48
CA ARG A 85 -23.33 33.16 -10.81
C ARG A 85 -22.96 34.63 -10.76
N LYS A 86 -23.91 35.51 -10.99
CA LYS A 86 -23.72 36.98 -10.92
C LYS A 86 -23.54 37.51 -9.50
N ARG A 87 -23.83 36.72 -8.47
CA ARG A 87 -23.65 37.12 -7.08
C ARG A 87 -22.15 37.14 -6.71
N LEU A 88 -21.69 38.28 -6.23
CA LEU A 88 -20.26 38.52 -5.89
C LEU A 88 -19.68 37.45 -4.96
N TRP A 89 -20.43 37.02 -3.94
CA TRP A 89 -20.00 36.03 -2.98
C TRP A 89 -19.72 34.67 -3.64
N LEU A 90 -20.42 34.31 -4.72
CA LEU A 90 -20.21 33.05 -5.43
C LEU A 90 -18.88 33.04 -6.19
N GLY A 91 -18.41 34.19 -6.67
CA GLY A 91 -17.08 34.36 -7.25
C GLY A 91 -15.99 34.09 -6.22
N ILE A 92 -16.16 34.56 -4.99
CA ILE A 92 -15.23 34.31 -3.87
C ILE A 92 -15.22 32.82 -3.52
N VAL A 93 -16.41 32.20 -3.42
CA VAL A 93 -16.55 30.78 -3.12
C VAL A 93 -15.85 29.90 -4.17
N LYS A 94 -16.05 30.19 -5.46
CA LYS A 94 -15.37 29.44 -6.55
C LYS A 94 -13.84 29.53 -6.44
N LYS A 95 -13.32 30.71 -6.18
CA LYS A 95 -11.88 30.91 -5.97
C LYS A 95 -11.40 30.15 -4.76
N GLY A 96 -12.15 30.18 -3.64
CA GLY A 96 -11.83 29.42 -2.43
C GLY A 96 -11.77 27.91 -2.67
N VAL A 97 -12.77 27.36 -3.38
CA VAL A 97 -12.78 25.94 -3.76
C VAL A 97 -11.61 25.60 -4.68
N ALA A 98 -11.31 26.43 -5.67
CA ALA A 98 -10.17 26.20 -6.56
C ALA A 98 -8.84 26.21 -5.81
N ILE A 99 -8.63 27.15 -4.88
CA ILE A 99 -7.43 27.20 -4.04
C ILE A 99 -7.34 25.95 -3.16
N MET A 100 -8.45 25.57 -2.51
CA MET A 100 -8.48 24.39 -1.64
C MET A 100 -8.16 23.09 -2.40
N LEU A 101 -8.70 22.92 -3.59
CA LEU A 101 -8.42 21.77 -4.45
C LEU A 101 -6.96 21.78 -4.94
N SER A 102 -6.42 22.95 -5.26
CA SER A 102 -5.00 23.09 -5.63
C SER A 102 -4.08 22.72 -4.48
N VAL A 103 -4.39 23.19 -3.26
CA VAL A 103 -3.62 22.79 -2.05
C VAL A 103 -3.71 21.29 -1.82
N LEU A 104 -4.90 20.70 -1.96
CA LEU A 104 -5.10 19.26 -1.82
C LEU A 104 -4.26 18.49 -2.85
N ALA A 105 -4.26 18.92 -4.11
CA ALA A 105 -3.44 18.31 -5.17
C ALA A 105 -1.94 18.39 -4.86
N LEU A 106 -1.47 19.53 -4.38
CA LEU A 106 -0.07 19.70 -3.94
C LEU A 106 0.28 18.79 -2.75
N CYS A 107 -0.63 18.66 -1.77
CA CYS A 107 -0.45 17.74 -0.65
C CYS A 107 -0.36 16.28 -1.11
N TYR A 108 -1.18 15.88 -2.07
CA TYR A 108 -1.10 14.54 -2.67
C TYR A 108 0.20 14.33 -3.44
N ALA A 109 0.62 15.31 -4.26
CA ALA A 109 1.88 15.23 -4.98
C ALA A 109 3.06 15.09 -4.02
N TYR A 110 3.09 15.85 -2.94
CA TYR A 110 4.10 15.73 -1.89
C TYR A 110 4.08 14.35 -1.25
N GLN A 111 2.90 13.89 -0.80
CA GLN A 111 2.77 12.56 -0.16
C GLN A 111 3.17 11.43 -1.11
N THR A 112 2.79 11.53 -2.37
CA THR A 112 3.18 10.56 -3.40
C THR A 112 4.68 10.50 -3.57
N ASN A 113 5.36 11.65 -3.65
CA ASN A 113 6.82 11.70 -3.73
C ASN A 113 7.50 11.07 -2.51
N VAL A 114 6.99 11.34 -1.30
CA VAL A 114 7.50 10.70 -0.07
C VAL A 114 7.33 9.18 -0.14
N ASN A 115 6.15 8.70 -0.53
CA ASN A 115 5.86 7.27 -0.64
C ASN A 115 6.75 6.60 -1.71
N TYR A 116 6.91 7.21 -2.88
CA TYR A 116 7.81 6.68 -3.92
C TYR A 116 9.27 6.66 -3.49
N THR A 117 9.72 7.67 -2.76
CA THR A 117 11.09 7.70 -2.23
C THR A 117 11.29 6.59 -1.20
N ALA A 118 10.33 6.39 -0.30
CA ALA A 118 10.36 5.29 0.67
C ALA A 118 10.38 3.92 -0.03
N LEU A 119 9.52 3.73 -1.04
CA LEU A 119 9.48 2.52 -1.86
C LEU A 119 10.81 2.27 -2.59
N TYR A 120 11.42 3.30 -3.14
CA TYR A 120 12.73 3.20 -3.79
C TYR A 120 13.79 2.66 -2.83
N TYR A 121 13.86 3.21 -1.61
CA TYR A 121 14.84 2.74 -0.63
C TYR A 121 14.51 1.34 -0.11
N ALA A 122 13.23 1.01 0.10
CA ALA A 122 12.82 -0.33 0.46
C ALA A 122 13.24 -1.36 -0.61
N ASN A 123 13.00 -1.06 -1.89
CA ASN A 123 13.45 -1.92 -2.99
C ASN A 123 14.97 -2.08 -3.01
N ARG A 124 15.72 -1.01 -2.74
CA ARG A 124 17.19 -1.08 -2.66
C ARG A 124 17.68 -1.95 -1.50
N GLN A 125 17.01 -1.89 -0.35
CA GLN A 125 17.33 -2.77 0.78
C GLN A 125 17.07 -4.24 0.42
N VAL A 126 15.93 -4.54 -0.21
CA VAL A 126 15.58 -5.89 -0.67
C VAL A 126 16.58 -6.39 -1.71
N GLU A 127 16.95 -5.55 -2.69
CA GLU A 127 17.96 -5.86 -3.69
C GLU A 127 19.30 -6.24 -3.05
N ASN A 128 19.78 -5.44 -2.09
CA ASN A 128 21.02 -5.73 -1.38
C ASN A 128 20.92 -7.01 -0.56
N TYR A 129 19.78 -7.24 0.09
CA TYR A 129 19.52 -8.43 0.89
C TYR A 129 19.60 -9.70 0.04
N PHE A 130 18.86 -9.77 -1.06
CA PHE A 130 18.89 -10.93 -1.94
C PHE A 130 20.23 -11.09 -2.66
N SER A 131 20.89 -10.00 -3.05
CA SER A 131 22.26 -10.08 -3.60
C SER A 131 23.22 -10.74 -2.63
N SER A 132 23.12 -10.45 -1.34
CA SER A 132 23.98 -11.06 -0.33
C SER A 132 23.67 -12.56 -0.15
N ILE A 133 22.39 -12.95 -0.15
CA ILE A 133 21.98 -14.36 -0.10
C ILE A 133 22.51 -15.11 -1.32
N VAL A 134 22.25 -14.61 -2.54
CA VAL A 134 22.73 -15.24 -3.78
C VAL A 134 24.23 -15.39 -3.79
N THR A 135 24.94 -14.37 -3.33
CA THR A 135 26.42 -14.42 -3.26
C THR A 135 26.87 -15.52 -2.30
N GLN A 136 26.27 -15.63 -1.11
CA GLN A 136 26.64 -16.64 -0.14
C GLN A 136 26.25 -18.06 -0.58
N VAL A 137 25.10 -18.23 -1.23
CA VAL A 137 24.73 -19.51 -1.83
C VAL A 137 25.80 -19.97 -2.82
N ARG A 138 26.25 -19.07 -3.71
CA ARG A 138 27.30 -19.39 -4.70
C ARG A 138 28.67 -19.69 -4.08
N MET A 139 28.90 -19.25 -2.87
CA MET A 139 30.14 -19.47 -2.10
C MET A 139 30.02 -20.67 -1.16
N ALA A 140 28.84 -21.27 -1.03
CA ALA A 140 28.64 -22.42 -0.15
C ALA A 140 29.45 -23.64 -0.63
N ASP A 141 30.09 -24.33 0.29
CA ASP A 141 30.90 -25.51 -0.01
C ASP A 141 30.05 -26.61 -0.68
N GLY A 142 30.48 -27.08 -1.81
CA GLY A 142 29.78 -28.12 -2.58
C GLY A 142 28.62 -27.60 -3.44
N PHE A 143 28.42 -26.31 -3.55
CA PHE A 143 27.39 -25.74 -4.41
C PHE A 143 27.62 -26.07 -5.90
N THR A 144 26.54 -26.49 -6.58
CA THR A 144 26.48 -26.60 -8.05
C THR A 144 25.23 -25.91 -8.59
N PRO A 145 25.27 -25.34 -9.83
CA PRO A 145 24.18 -24.52 -10.36
C PRO A 145 22.84 -25.26 -10.59
N ASP A 146 22.87 -26.58 -10.62
CA ASP A 146 21.73 -27.47 -10.81
C ASP A 146 21.03 -27.87 -9.51
N MET A 147 21.59 -27.48 -8.36
CA MET A 147 21.00 -27.76 -7.05
C MET A 147 19.71 -26.98 -6.83
N GLU A 148 18.74 -27.65 -6.21
CA GLU A 148 17.53 -26.99 -5.73
C GLU A 148 17.82 -26.09 -4.54
N TRP A 149 17.08 -24.98 -4.42
CA TRP A 149 17.15 -24.09 -3.28
C TRP A 149 15.94 -24.27 -2.37
N ALA A 150 16.19 -24.34 -1.08
CA ALA A 150 15.16 -24.42 -0.05
C ALA A 150 15.30 -23.27 0.94
N LEU A 151 14.27 -22.43 1.04
CA LEU A 151 14.15 -21.40 2.06
C LEU A 151 13.38 -21.97 3.25
N ILE A 152 13.96 -21.91 4.43
CA ILE A 152 13.36 -22.41 5.66
C ILE A 152 13.10 -21.26 6.63
N GLY A 153 11.83 -21.11 7.00
CA GLY A 153 11.33 -20.01 7.81
C GLY A 153 11.03 -18.75 7.00
N ASP A 154 10.50 -17.76 7.68
CA ASP A 154 10.23 -16.45 7.10
C ASP A 154 11.46 -15.56 7.22
N ILE A 155 11.60 -14.64 6.26
CA ILE A 155 12.69 -13.69 6.26
C ILE A 155 12.35 -12.58 7.27
N GLU A 156 13.03 -12.58 8.40
CA GLU A 156 12.94 -11.53 9.41
C GLU A 156 14.33 -10.94 9.63
N ASP A 157 14.51 -9.68 9.30
CA ASP A 157 15.74 -8.95 9.59
C ASP A 157 15.39 -7.64 10.32
N PRO A 158 15.77 -7.51 11.60
CA PRO A 158 15.48 -6.30 12.38
C PRO A 158 16.20 -5.05 11.86
N LEU A 159 17.21 -5.21 11.00
CA LEU A 159 17.87 -4.09 10.34
C LEU A 159 17.12 -3.57 9.11
N LEU A 160 16.15 -4.35 8.61
CA LEU A 160 15.29 -3.94 7.52
C LEU A 160 14.17 -3.06 8.06
N GLY A 161 14.37 -1.78 8.03
CA GLY A 161 13.40 -0.80 8.47
C GLY A 161 13.46 0.48 7.64
N CYS A 162 12.31 1.13 7.51
CA CYS A 162 12.26 2.44 6.91
C CYS A 162 12.55 3.48 7.99
N TYR A 163 13.67 4.14 7.92
CA TYR A 163 14.08 5.24 8.82
C TYR A 163 13.31 6.54 8.53
N TRP A 164 12.05 6.46 8.15
CA TRP A 164 11.29 7.66 7.80
C TRP A 164 10.40 8.09 8.95
N GLU A 165 10.63 9.28 9.47
CA GLU A 165 9.80 9.97 10.46
C GLU A 165 8.39 10.35 9.92
N TYR A 166 8.06 9.96 8.70
CA TYR A 166 6.81 10.35 8.05
C TYR A 166 5.78 9.25 8.19
N GLU A 167 4.67 9.54 8.88
CA GLU A 167 3.48 8.69 8.84
C GLU A 167 3.03 8.49 7.39
N MET A 168 3.19 7.30 6.88
CA MET A 168 2.60 6.90 5.60
C MET A 168 1.09 6.87 5.75
N THR A 169 0.40 7.67 4.97
CA THR A 169 -1.01 7.98 5.24
C THR A 169 -1.96 6.94 4.68
N TYR A 170 -1.58 6.02 3.84
CA TYR A 170 -2.39 4.90 3.34
C TYR A 170 -1.46 3.84 2.77
N GLY A 171 -1.61 2.62 3.27
CA GLY A 171 -0.82 1.45 2.98
C GLY A 171 -0.46 1.28 1.52
N GLY A 172 0.70 1.69 1.20
CA GLY A 172 1.26 1.46 -0.10
C GLY A 172 2.52 0.66 0.03
N VAL A 173 3.36 0.96 0.96
CA VAL A 173 4.60 0.21 1.22
C VAL A 173 5.05 0.58 2.62
N GLU A 174 4.46 -0.05 3.59
CA GLU A 174 4.80 0.29 4.96
C GLU A 174 6.20 -0.19 5.30
N PHE A 175 6.69 -1.28 4.69
CA PHE A 175 7.97 -1.86 5.14
C PHE A 175 8.65 -2.74 4.09
N THR A 176 9.97 -2.73 4.12
CA THR A 176 10.83 -3.64 3.40
C THR A 176 10.47 -5.12 3.66
N GLN A 177 10.07 -5.48 4.88
CA GLN A 177 9.64 -6.83 5.26
C GLN A 177 8.48 -7.38 4.41
N TRP A 178 7.57 -6.51 3.93
CA TRP A 178 6.49 -6.93 3.03
C TRP A 178 6.97 -7.40 1.66
N LEU A 179 8.11 -6.87 1.23
CA LEU A 179 8.75 -7.27 -0.02
C LEU A 179 9.57 -8.54 0.14
N LEU A 180 9.84 -8.96 1.38
CA LEU A 180 10.67 -10.12 1.73
C LEU A 180 9.86 -11.33 2.16
N ASN A 181 8.56 -11.35 1.98
CA ASN A 181 7.75 -12.51 2.33
C ASN A 181 8.11 -13.72 1.44
N ARG A 182 7.74 -14.92 1.89
CA ARG A 182 8.02 -16.19 1.22
C ARG A 182 7.52 -16.22 -0.23
N TYR A 183 6.51 -15.45 -0.55
CA TYR A 183 5.94 -15.36 -1.89
C TYR A 183 6.81 -14.50 -2.82
N SER A 184 7.31 -13.37 -2.34
CA SER A 184 8.01 -12.39 -3.18
C SER A 184 9.47 -12.73 -3.43
N TRP A 185 10.13 -13.53 -2.58
CA TRP A 185 11.56 -13.78 -2.75
C TRP A 185 11.88 -14.55 -4.03
N TRP A 186 11.03 -15.50 -4.47
CA TRP A 186 11.18 -16.20 -5.73
C TRP A 186 11.04 -15.24 -6.92
N ASP A 187 10.07 -14.33 -6.87
CA ASP A 187 9.90 -13.33 -7.92
C ASP A 187 11.11 -12.40 -8.02
N TRP A 188 11.72 -12.05 -6.90
CA TRP A 188 12.96 -11.29 -6.88
C TRP A 188 14.09 -12.06 -7.55
N ILE A 189 14.31 -13.31 -7.19
CA ILE A 189 15.43 -14.11 -7.72
C ILE A 189 15.20 -14.46 -9.18
N HIS A 190 14.01 -14.91 -9.57
CA HIS A 190 13.73 -15.33 -10.94
C HIS A 190 13.50 -14.16 -11.87
N ASN A 191 12.59 -13.25 -11.53
CA ASN A 191 12.14 -12.21 -12.44
C ASN A 191 13.01 -10.96 -12.41
N TYR A 192 13.51 -10.58 -11.25
CA TYR A 192 14.31 -9.37 -11.12
C TYR A 192 15.80 -9.64 -11.41
N TYR A 193 16.38 -10.70 -10.83
CA TYR A 193 17.77 -11.07 -11.10
C TYR A 193 17.94 -11.95 -12.34
N GLY A 194 16.87 -12.55 -12.83
CA GLY A 194 16.89 -13.39 -14.01
C GLY A 194 17.58 -14.74 -13.80
N TYR A 195 17.69 -15.23 -12.57
CA TYR A 195 18.29 -16.54 -12.28
C TYR A 195 17.24 -17.65 -12.41
N ALA A 196 17.49 -18.60 -13.30
CA ALA A 196 16.70 -19.83 -13.41
C ALA A 196 17.17 -20.84 -12.33
N ILE A 197 16.65 -20.69 -11.11
CA ILE A 197 17.05 -21.52 -9.98
C ILE A 197 16.00 -22.61 -9.75
N PRO A 198 16.38 -23.89 -9.70
CA PRO A 198 15.46 -24.93 -9.27
C PRO A 198 15.02 -24.72 -7.83
N THR A 199 13.70 -24.81 -7.58
CA THR A 199 13.15 -24.70 -6.22
C THR A 199 12.82 -26.06 -5.66
N ALA A 200 13.19 -26.30 -4.41
CA ALA A 200 12.75 -27.48 -3.68
C ALA A 200 11.21 -27.45 -3.49
N SER A 201 10.58 -28.62 -3.63
CA SER A 201 9.15 -28.77 -3.37
C SER A 201 8.82 -28.51 -1.89
N ASP A 202 7.59 -28.10 -1.60
CA ASP A 202 7.12 -27.87 -0.22
C ASP A 202 7.29 -29.10 0.67
N GLU A 203 7.13 -30.29 0.12
CA GLU A 203 7.35 -31.53 0.83
C GLU A 203 8.82 -31.72 1.19
N LYS A 204 9.73 -31.49 0.23
CA LYS A 204 11.18 -31.55 0.47
C LYS A 204 11.64 -30.52 1.52
N ILE A 205 11.09 -29.30 1.45
CA ILE A 205 11.37 -28.25 2.43
C ILE A 205 10.93 -28.71 3.83
N ARG A 206 9.76 -29.31 3.98
CA ARG A 206 9.28 -29.82 5.29
C ARG A 206 10.19 -30.93 5.85
N VAL A 207 10.61 -31.84 4.99
CA VAL A 207 11.52 -32.93 5.40
C VAL A 207 12.87 -32.35 5.83
N LEU A 208 13.44 -31.44 5.03
CA LEU A 208 14.70 -30.77 5.35
C LEU A 208 14.61 -29.99 6.67
N ALA A 209 13.52 -29.28 6.89
CA ALA A 209 13.30 -28.51 8.10
C ALA A 209 13.29 -29.37 9.37
N GLN A 210 12.92 -30.65 9.28
CA GLN A 210 12.93 -31.60 10.40
C GLN A 210 14.26 -32.33 10.61
N SER A 211 15.18 -32.19 9.65
CA SER A 211 16.49 -32.89 9.75
C SER A 211 17.38 -32.26 10.84
N ASP A 212 18.15 -33.10 11.52
CA ASP A 212 19.11 -32.65 12.56
C ASP A 212 20.16 -31.70 11.97
N ALA A 213 20.58 -31.92 10.73
CA ALA A 213 21.53 -31.06 10.04
C ALA A 213 21.02 -29.61 9.91
N VAL A 214 19.77 -29.45 9.49
CA VAL A 214 19.15 -28.10 9.31
C VAL A 214 18.80 -27.48 10.67
N ARG A 215 18.36 -28.27 11.63
CA ARG A 215 18.09 -27.76 12.99
C ARG A 215 19.36 -27.20 13.65
N ALA A 216 20.51 -27.83 13.43
CA ALA A 216 21.79 -27.36 13.95
C ALA A 216 22.35 -26.12 13.25
N MET A 217 21.82 -25.75 12.07
CA MET A 217 22.25 -24.55 11.35
C MET A 217 21.81 -23.29 12.12
N PRO A 218 22.66 -22.25 12.17
CA PRO A 218 22.24 -20.92 12.63
C PRO A 218 21.27 -20.29 11.64
N CYS A 219 20.56 -19.25 12.07
CA CYS A 219 19.71 -18.48 11.19
C CYS A 219 20.49 -17.38 10.46
N TRP A 220 20.07 -17.07 9.24
CA TRP A 220 20.54 -15.93 8.48
C TRP A 220 20.38 -14.62 9.30
N PRO A 221 21.41 -13.70 9.31
CA PRO A 221 22.60 -13.67 8.45
C PRO A 221 23.87 -14.30 9.06
N ALA A 222 23.75 -15.15 10.06
CA ALA A 222 24.91 -15.74 10.69
C ALA A 222 25.70 -16.68 9.74
N GLU A 223 27.01 -16.79 9.93
CA GLU A 223 27.85 -17.71 9.19
C GLU A 223 27.36 -19.16 9.37
N GLY A 224 27.26 -19.92 8.28
CA GLY A 224 26.73 -21.27 8.30
C GLY A 224 25.20 -21.39 8.19
N SER A 225 24.48 -20.27 8.04
CA SER A 225 23.02 -20.27 7.80
C SER A 225 22.63 -20.72 6.39
N ILE A 226 23.60 -20.81 5.49
CA ILE A 226 23.45 -21.31 4.13
C ILE A 226 24.40 -22.48 3.95
N GLN A 227 23.87 -23.68 3.70
CA GLN A 227 24.66 -24.91 3.54
C GLN A 227 24.03 -25.80 2.46
N VAL A 228 24.89 -26.64 1.87
CA VAL A 228 24.46 -27.74 0.99
C VAL A 228 24.12 -28.96 1.86
N VAL A 229 22.85 -29.38 1.77
CA VAL A 229 22.38 -30.60 2.45
C VAL A 229 21.86 -31.57 1.39
N GLY A 230 22.65 -32.60 1.13
CA GLY A 230 22.39 -33.55 0.02
C GLY A 230 22.51 -32.88 -1.34
N ASP A 231 21.42 -32.80 -2.09
CA ASP A 231 21.32 -32.19 -3.40
C ASP A 231 20.65 -30.79 -3.37
N THR A 232 20.52 -30.21 -2.19
CA THR A 232 19.74 -28.97 -1.98
C THR A 232 20.55 -27.96 -1.20
N VAL A 233 20.52 -26.71 -1.64
CA VAL A 233 21.02 -25.57 -0.90
C VAL A 233 19.95 -25.10 0.06
N VAL A 234 20.23 -25.19 1.34
CA VAL A 234 19.32 -24.76 2.42
C VAL A 234 19.72 -23.37 2.90
N ILE A 235 18.75 -22.47 2.92
CA ILE A 235 18.85 -21.12 3.49
C ILE A 235 17.93 -21.09 4.71
N LYS A 236 18.50 -21.09 5.91
CA LYS A 236 17.73 -21.05 7.15
C LYS A 236 17.57 -19.61 7.62
N CYS A 237 16.34 -19.09 7.57
CA CYS A 237 16.04 -17.70 7.95
C CYS A 237 15.45 -17.56 9.35
N GLN A 238 14.83 -18.62 9.88
CA GLN A 238 14.18 -18.58 11.19
C GLN A 238 14.37 -19.89 11.94
N GLU A 239 14.38 -19.81 13.27
CA GLU A 239 14.33 -21.02 14.10
C GLU A 239 12.98 -21.72 13.92
N LEU A 240 13.04 -23.03 13.77
CA LEU A 240 11.84 -23.83 13.61
C LEU A 240 11.31 -24.23 14.99
N PRO A 241 9.99 -24.23 15.18
CA PRO A 241 9.36 -24.61 16.43
C PRO A 241 9.58 -26.08 16.81
#